data_4860f032274b7388dad42885358503de
#
_entry.id   4860f032274b7388dad42885358503de
#
_cell.length_a   1.000
_cell.length_b   1.000
_cell.length_c   1.000
_cell.angle_alpha   90.00
_cell.angle_beta   90.00
_cell.angle_gamma   90.00
#
_symmetry.space_group_name_H-M   'P 1'
#
loop_
_entity.id
_entity.type
_entity.pdbx_description
1 polymer ?
#
loop_
_entity_poly.entity_id
_entity_poly.type
_entity_poly.pdbx_seq_one_letter_code
_entity_poly.pdbx_strand_id
1 'polypeptide(L)'
;MKRKVNTKGSPTCSSSKAVKVPRLDSLSQINLNAAGLDVGDREIYACVPSGRTEQSVRVFPTFTADLNALAQWLRECQVTTVAMESTGVYWIPIFQILESLGFEVYLVNARYIKNVTGKKTDILDCQWIQQLHTYGLLHKSFRPDEQTCVLRALVRHREMLLRYRASHIQHIQKVLQQMNLKLTNVISDVTPSDWTTHYSGYFVRSARPQGISQA
;
A
#
# COMPACT_ATOMS: atom_id res chain seq x y z
N MET A 1 -10.39 -68.18 -22.46
CA MET A 1 -9.69 -67.59 -21.36
C MET A 1 -10.35 -66.24 -21.01
N LYS A 2 -11.14 -66.16 -19.93
CA LYS A 2 -11.84 -64.94 -19.48
C LYS A 2 -11.02 -64.29 -18.41
N ARG A 3 -10.54 -63.03 -18.65
CA ARG A 3 -9.84 -62.22 -17.67
C ARG A 3 -10.84 -61.58 -16.67
N LYS A 4 -10.64 -61.85 -15.38
CA LYS A 4 -11.38 -61.21 -14.27
C LYS A 4 -10.90 -59.78 -14.10
N VAL A 5 -11.82 -58.81 -14.14
CA VAL A 5 -11.58 -57.43 -13.80
C VAL A 5 -11.72 -57.29 -12.29
N ASN A 6 -10.67 -56.83 -11.63
CA ASN A 6 -10.59 -56.61 -10.19
C ASN A 6 -11.00 -55.16 -9.93
N THR A 7 -12.19 -54.89 -9.43
CA THR A 7 -12.66 -53.61 -8.96
C THR A 7 -12.09 -53.35 -7.55
N LYS A 8 -11.05 -52.51 -7.46
CA LYS A 8 -10.57 -51.99 -6.17
C LYS A 8 -11.50 -50.86 -5.70
N GLY A 9 -12.03 -51.02 -4.48
CA GLY A 9 -12.89 -50.07 -3.82
C GLY A 9 -12.19 -48.69 -3.63
N SER A 10 -12.96 -47.64 -3.84
CA SER A 10 -12.61 -46.25 -3.58
C SER A 10 -12.46 -46.01 -2.08
N PRO A 11 -11.45 -45.25 -1.63
CA PRO A 11 -11.34 -44.88 -0.22
C PRO A 11 -12.44 -43.88 0.15
N THR A 12 -13.18 -44.21 1.17
CA THR A 12 -14.17 -43.35 1.82
C THR A 12 -13.47 -42.11 2.37
N CYS A 13 -13.83 -40.93 1.83
CA CYS A 13 -13.41 -39.65 2.34
C CYS A 13 -13.91 -39.47 3.78
N SER A 14 -12.99 -39.48 4.75
CA SER A 14 -13.28 -39.16 6.14
C SER A 14 -13.76 -37.71 6.23
N SER A 15 -14.96 -37.51 6.78
CA SER A 15 -15.56 -36.22 7.06
C SER A 15 -14.63 -35.39 7.92
N SER A 16 -14.00 -34.37 7.32
CA SER A 16 -13.31 -33.31 8.05
C SER A 16 -14.32 -32.60 8.96
N LYS A 17 -14.16 -32.74 10.26
CA LYS A 17 -14.94 -31.98 11.25
C LYS A 17 -14.75 -30.49 10.94
N ALA A 18 -15.80 -29.82 10.47
CA ALA A 18 -15.81 -28.37 10.30
C ALA A 18 -15.51 -27.75 11.66
N VAL A 19 -14.38 -27.07 11.75
CA VAL A 19 -14.04 -26.25 12.93
C VAL A 19 -15.11 -25.17 13.00
N LYS A 20 -15.98 -25.22 14.02
CA LYS A 20 -16.98 -24.17 14.29
C LYS A 20 -16.22 -22.92 14.66
N VAL A 21 -16.13 -21.96 13.74
CA VAL A 21 -15.67 -20.60 14.07
C VAL A 21 -16.65 -20.03 15.09
N PRO A 22 -16.21 -19.58 16.28
CA PRO A 22 -17.12 -18.99 17.25
C PRO A 22 -17.81 -17.79 16.59
N ARG A 23 -19.13 -17.68 16.73
CA ARG A 23 -19.88 -16.54 16.23
C ARG A 23 -19.38 -15.30 16.99
N LEU A 24 -19.05 -14.23 16.28
CA LEU A 24 -18.59 -12.96 16.89
C LEU A 24 -19.57 -12.47 17.96
N ASP A 25 -20.87 -12.70 17.75
CA ASP A 25 -21.95 -12.32 18.68
C ASP A 25 -21.84 -12.98 20.08
N SER A 26 -21.02 -14.02 20.24
CA SER A 26 -20.77 -14.67 21.54
C SER A 26 -19.62 -14.05 22.33
N LEU A 27 -18.89 -13.10 21.74
CA LEU A 27 -17.78 -12.40 22.38
C LEU A 27 -18.28 -11.12 23.08
N SER A 28 -17.62 -10.74 24.16
CA SER A 28 -17.90 -9.44 24.81
C SER A 28 -17.34 -8.30 23.94
N GLN A 29 -18.15 -7.27 23.75
CA GLN A 29 -17.72 -6.05 23.05
C GLN A 29 -16.77 -5.26 23.95
N ILE A 30 -15.56 -4.96 23.45
CA ILE A 30 -14.53 -4.21 24.17
C ILE A 30 -14.60 -2.73 23.81
N ASN A 31 -14.73 -2.41 22.50
CA ASN A 31 -14.76 -1.06 21.99
C ASN A 31 -16.17 -0.72 21.47
N LEU A 32 -17.03 -0.20 22.32
CA LEU A 32 -18.43 0.12 21.98
C LEU A 32 -18.54 1.28 20.96
N ASN A 33 -17.58 2.19 20.96
CA ASN A 33 -17.55 3.39 20.11
C ASN A 33 -16.50 3.25 18.99
N ALA A 34 -16.38 2.06 18.41
CA ALA A 34 -15.40 1.72 17.40
C ALA A 34 -15.91 1.99 15.99
N ALA A 35 -15.11 2.66 15.16
CA ALA A 35 -15.34 2.76 13.73
C ALA A 35 -14.32 1.93 12.95
N GLY A 36 -14.72 1.51 11.74
CA GLY A 36 -13.85 0.84 10.76
C GLY A 36 -13.75 1.67 9.50
N LEU A 37 -12.54 1.87 9.00
CA LEU A 37 -12.26 2.56 7.74
C LEU A 37 -11.57 1.61 6.76
N ASP A 38 -12.13 1.52 5.56
CA ASP A 38 -11.44 0.96 4.39
C ASP A 38 -10.95 2.13 3.53
N VAL A 39 -9.63 2.24 3.37
CA VAL A 39 -8.98 3.43 2.81
C VAL A 39 -8.45 3.14 1.42
N GLY A 40 -9.10 3.68 0.39
CA GLY A 40 -8.66 3.67 -1.00
C GLY A 40 -7.89 4.92 -1.41
N ASP A 41 -7.52 4.99 -2.69
CA ASP A 41 -6.85 6.14 -3.30
C ASP A 41 -7.82 7.31 -3.58
N ARG A 42 -9.07 7.02 -3.88
CA ARG A 42 -10.10 8.01 -4.25
C ARG A 42 -11.20 8.17 -3.23
N GLU A 43 -11.52 7.10 -2.51
CA GLU A 43 -12.67 7.03 -1.61
C GLU A 43 -12.29 6.29 -0.33
N ILE A 44 -12.91 6.69 0.77
CA ILE A 44 -12.81 6.03 2.07
C ILE A 44 -14.22 5.58 2.46
N TYR A 45 -14.38 4.29 2.69
CA TYR A 45 -15.60 3.72 3.26
C TYR A 45 -15.48 3.70 4.78
N ALA A 46 -16.38 4.37 5.45
CA ALA A 46 -16.39 4.50 6.91
C ALA A 46 -17.63 3.83 7.49
N CYS A 47 -17.43 2.93 8.45
CA CYS A 47 -18.49 2.24 9.17
C CYS A 47 -18.46 2.61 10.65
N VAL A 48 -19.62 2.99 11.21
CA VAL A 48 -19.85 3.27 12.63
C VAL A 48 -20.83 2.26 13.24
N PRO A 49 -20.90 2.13 14.57
CA PRO A 49 -21.84 1.23 15.20
C PRO A 49 -23.30 1.53 14.81
N SER A 50 -24.09 0.48 14.61
CA SER A 50 -25.52 0.60 14.29
C SER A 50 -26.27 1.39 15.38
N GLY A 51 -27.24 2.20 14.97
CA GLY A 51 -28.05 3.03 15.86
C GLY A 51 -27.44 4.40 16.22
N ARG A 52 -26.24 4.73 15.73
CA ARG A 52 -25.64 6.07 15.90
C ARG A 52 -26.10 7.08 14.83
N THR A 53 -26.48 6.57 13.68
CA THR A 53 -26.94 7.34 12.52
C THR A 53 -27.88 6.47 11.68
N GLU A 54 -28.69 7.10 10.82
CA GLU A 54 -29.59 6.37 9.91
C GLU A 54 -28.81 5.44 8.95
N GLN A 55 -27.62 5.87 8.50
CA GLN A 55 -26.74 5.09 7.64
C GLN A 55 -25.43 4.81 8.38
N SER A 56 -25.24 3.58 8.81
CA SER A 56 -24.03 3.16 9.52
C SER A 56 -22.77 3.16 8.64
N VAL A 57 -22.92 3.18 7.32
CA VAL A 57 -21.81 3.25 6.36
C VAL A 57 -21.95 4.50 5.50
N ARG A 58 -20.87 5.29 5.39
CA ARG A 58 -20.76 6.44 4.47
C ARG A 58 -19.46 6.38 3.68
N VAL A 59 -19.49 6.98 2.50
CA VAL A 59 -18.32 7.09 1.62
C VAL A 59 -17.90 8.55 1.57
N PHE A 60 -16.61 8.77 1.66
CA PHE A 60 -15.99 10.10 1.59
C PHE A 60 -14.88 10.11 0.55
N PRO A 61 -14.78 11.17 -0.28
CA PRO A 61 -13.59 11.39 -1.12
C PRO A 61 -12.32 11.60 -0.27
N THR A 62 -11.16 11.54 -0.91
CA THR A 62 -9.86 11.62 -0.20
C THR A 62 -9.23 13.01 -0.18
N PHE A 63 -9.96 14.07 -0.57
CA PHE A 63 -9.47 15.45 -0.45
C PHE A 63 -9.49 15.92 1.01
N THR A 64 -8.59 16.81 1.36
CA THR A 64 -8.43 17.29 2.75
C THR A 64 -9.73 17.79 3.38
N ALA A 65 -10.58 18.48 2.61
CA ALA A 65 -11.88 18.94 3.10
C ALA A 65 -12.80 17.77 3.47
N ASP A 66 -12.82 16.71 2.65
CA ASP A 66 -13.64 15.53 2.85
C ASP A 66 -13.13 14.68 4.02
N LEU A 67 -11.78 14.60 4.19
CA LEU A 67 -11.18 13.94 5.35
C LEU A 67 -11.56 14.63 6.68
N ASN A 68 -11.63 15.97 6.68
CA ASN A 68 -12.12 16.72 7.84
C ASN A 68 -13.62 16.49 8.04
N ALA A 69 -14.43 16.43 6.98
CA ALA A 69 -15.84 16.10 7.06
C ALA A 69 -16.09 14.70 7.62
N LEU A 70 -15.25 13.72 7.19
CA LEU A 70 -15.26 12.36 7.76
C LEU A 70 -14.96 12.40 9.26
N ALA A 71 -13.93 13.11 9.68
CA ALA A 71 -13.56 13.20 11.09
C ALA A 71 -14.67 13.88 11.93
N GLN A 72 -15.30 14.91 11.39
CA GLN A 72 -16.45 15.57 12.03
C GLN A 72 -17.65 14.61 12.17
N TRP A 73 -17.97 13.87 11.11
CA TRP A 73 -19.03 12.87 11.15
C TRP A 73 -18.77 11.76 12.18
N LEU A 74 -17.53 11.31 12.32
CA LEU A 74 -17.14 10.34 13.35
C LEU A 74 -17.37 10.90 14.77
N ARG A 75 -17.10 12.19 15.00
CA ARG A 75 -17.40 12.87 16.27
C ARG A 75 -18.90 12.93 16.54
N GLU A 76 -19.70 13.31 15.55
CA GLU A 76 -21.16 13.34 15.65
C GLU A 76 -21.73 11.98 16.00
N CYS A 77 -21.14 10.91 15.47
CA CYS A 77 -21.46 9.52 15.80
C CYS A 77 -20.87 9.05 17.14
N GLN A 78 -20.23 9.94 17.93
CA GLN A 78 -19.61 9.62 19.24
C GLN A 78 -18.57 8.50 19.16
N VAL A 79 -17.84 8.39 18.04
CA VAL A 79 -16.73 7.46 17.90
C VAL A 79 -15.54 7.95 18.71
N THR A 80 -14.88 7.05 19.42
CA THR A 80 -13.67 7.34 20.20
C THR A 80 -12.44 6.66 19.64
N THR A 81 -12.61 5.49 19.02
CA THR A 81 -11.52 4.69 18.48
C THR A 81 -11.82 4.24 17.05
N VAL A 82 -10.80 4.29 16.20
CA VAL A 82 -10.93 4.04 14.76
C VAL A 82 -9.90 3.01 14.32
N ALA A 83 -10.33 1.96 13.64
CA ALA A 83 -9.44 1.01 12.99
C ALA A 83 -9.40 1.24 11.49
N MET A 84 -8.20 1.19 10.90
CA MET A 84 -8.01 1.31 9.46
C MET A 84 -6.91 0.38 8.94
N GLU A 85 -7.06 -0.08 7.69
CA GLU A 85 -6.05 -0.91 7.03
C GLU A 85 -4.85 -0.08 6.57
N SER A 86 -3.64 -0.61 6.75
CA SER A 86 -2.37 0.04 6.39
C SER A 86 -1.94 -0.25 4.94
N THR A 87 -2.87 -0.31 4.00
CA THR A 87 -2.53 -0.57 2.60
C THR A 87 -1.94 0.67 1.92
N GLY A 88 -0.77 0.51 1.31
CA GLY A 88 -0.08 1.59 0.59
C GLY A 88 0.30 2.77 1.49
N VAL A 89 0.03 3.99 1.00
CA VAL A 89 0.32 5.28 1.68
C VAL A 89 -0.94 6.10 1.96
N TYR A 90 -2.09 5.67 1.46
CA TYR A 90 -3.35 6.43 1.46
C TYR A 90 -3.90 6.68 2.86
N TRP A 91 -3.58 5.80 3.82
CA TRP A 91 -3.98 5.92 5.21
C TRP A 91 -3.30 7.08 5.96
N ILE A 92 -2.13 7.60 5.47
CA ILE A 92 -1.32 8.58 6.20
C ILE A 92 -2.07 9.89 6.46
N PRO A 93 -2.70 10.56 5.46
CA PRO A 93 -3.38 11.82 5.69
C PRO A 93 -4.54 11.72 6.69
N ILE A 94 -5.40 10.73 6.53
CA ILE A 94 -6.55 10.55 7.44
C ILE A 94 -6.09 10.15 8.84
N PHE A 95 -5.04 9.34 8.96
CA PHE A 95 -4.46 8.97 10.24
C PHE A 95 -4.01 10.23 11.02
N GLN A 96 -3.25 11.12 10.36
CA GLN A 96 -2.75 12.36 10.98
C GLN A 96 -3.88 13.28 11.42
N ILE A 97 -4.93 13.43 10.61
CA ILE A 97 -6.11 14.25 10.95
C ILE A 97 -6.82 13.66 12.17
N LEU A 98 -7.08 12.36 12.19
CA LEU A 98 -7.76 11.71 13.30
C LEU A 98 -6.95 11.76 14.59
N GLU A 99 -5.64 11.53 14.52
CA GLU A 99 -4.72 11.61 15.66
C GLU A 99 -4.67 13.03 16.23
N SER A 100 -4.58 14.06 15.37
CA SER A 100 -4.60 15.48 15.80
C SER A 100 -5.90 15.90 16.47
N LEU A 101 -7.00 15.26 16.12
CA LEU A 101 -8.33 15.49 16.70
C LEU A 101 -8.60 14.65 17.97
N GLY A 102 -7.63 13.83 18.41
CA GLY A 102 -7.70 13.08 19.65
C GLY A 102 -8.38 11.72 19.54
N PHE A 103 -8.62 11.21 18.33
CA PHE A 103 -9.09 9.82 18.17
C PHE A 103 -7.98 8.82 18.48
N GLU A 104 -8.35 7.71 19.12
CA GLU A 104 -7.45 6.57 19.22
C GLU A 104 -7.46 5.77 17.92
N VAL A 105 -6.37 5.83 17.16
CA VAL A 105 -6.30 5.20 15.82
C VAL A 105 -5.51 3.90 15.86
N TYR A 106 -6.14 2.83 15.40
CA TYR A 106 -5.56 1.50 15.19
C TYR A 106 -5.22 1.31 13.72
N LEU A 107 -3.94 1.40 13.40
CA LEU A 107 -3.45 1.02 12.09
C LEU A 107 -3.25 -0.50 12.07
N VAL A 108 -3.92 -1.22 11.18
CA VAL A 108 -3.96 -2.68 11.17
C VAL A 108 -3.33 -3.22 9.87
N ASN A 109 -2.57 -4.29 9.99
CA ASN A 109 -2.00 -4.94 8.81
C ASN A 109 -3.07 -5.77 8.09
N ALA A 110 -3.20 -5.56 6.78
CA ALA A 110 -4.11 -6.26 5.87
C ALA A 110 -4.11 -7.78 6.01
N ARG A 111 -2.98 -8.38 6.37
CA ARG A 111 -2.87 -9.85 6.54
C ARG A 111 -3.74 -10.40 7.65
N TYR A 112 -4.01 -9.60 8.69
CA TYR A 112 -4.86 -10.03 9.80
C TYR A 112 -6.35 -9.90 9.51
N ILE A 113 -6.73 -9.09 8.51
CA ILE A 113 -8.12 -8.81 8.13
C ILE A 113 -8.62 -9.80 7.06
N LYS A 114 -7.73 -10.31 6.20
CA LYS A 114 -8.07 -11.05 4.95
C LYS A 114 -8.56 -12.49 5.11
N ASN A 115 -8.79 -13.01 6.29
CA ASN A 115 -9.13 -14.43 6.50
C ASN A 115 -10.63 -14.76 6.34
N VAL A 116 -11.42 -13.93 5.68
CA VAL A 116 -12.85 -14.20 5.45
C VAL A 116 -13.11 -14.45 3.96
N THR A 117 -13.47 -15.70 3.66
CA THR A 117 -13.92 -16.12 2.32
C THR A 117 -15.35 -15.63 2.07
N GLY A 118 -15.54 -14.74 1.09
CA GLY A 118 -16.84 -14.21 0.68
C GLY A 118 -16.71 -13.23 -0.49
N LYS A 119 -17.84 -12.75 -1.02
CA LYS A 119 -17.85 -11.64 -1.99
C LYS A 119 -17.28 -10.40 -1.31
N LYS A 120 -16.11 -9.99 -1.78
CA LYS A 120 -15.41 -8.81 -1.28
C LYS A 120 -16.05 -7.55 -1.86
N THR A 121 -16.52 -6.65 -1.00
CA THR A 121 -16.94 -5.28 -1.35
C THR A 121 -16.39 -4.33 -0.29
N ASP A 122 -16.04 -3.11 -0.68
CA ASP A 122 -15.46 -2.10 0.22
C ASP A 122 -16.39 -1.78 1.40
N ILE A 123 -17.71 -1.86 1.20
CA ILE A 123 -18.71 -1.74 2.27
C ILE A 123 -18.57 -2.88 3.29
N LEU A 124 -18.44 -4.12 2.83
CA LEU A 124 -18.26 -5.27 3.70
C LEU A 124 -16.91 -5.24 4.42
N ASP A 125 -15.87 -4.72 3.75
CA ASP A 125 -14.54 -4.61 4.32
C ASP A 125 -14.52 -3.59 5.48
N CYS A 126 -15.11 -2.39 5.33
CA CYS A 126 -15.18 -1.42 6.44
C CYS A 126 -16.06 -1.91 7.61
N GLN A 127 -17.19 -2.58 7.33
CA GLN A 127 -18.05 -3.18 8.36
C GLN A 127 -17.30 -4.30 9.11
N TRP A 128 -16.54 -5.12 8.39
CA TRP A 128 -15.73 -6.18 8.99
C TRP A 128 -14.63 -5.63 9.88
N ILE A 129 -13.91 -4.59 9.44
CA ILE A 129 -12.92 -3.89 10.26
C ILE A 129 -13.57 -3.34 11.55
N GLN A 130 -14.73 -2.69 11.41
CA GLN A 130 -15.46 -2.16 12.54
C GLN A 130 -15.85 -3.26 13.54
N GLN A 131 -16.40 -4.38 13.07
CA GLN A 131 -16.78 -5.51 13.93
C GLN A 131 -15.56 -6.10 14.65
N LEU A 132 -14.49 -6.39 13.95
CA LEU A 132 -13.27 -6.93 14.56
C LEU A 132 -12.71 -5.96 15.62
N HIS A 133 -12.79 -4.66 15.35
CA HIS A 133 -12.33 -3.65 16.29
C HIS A 133 -13.22 -3.56 17.52
N THR A 134 -14.54 -3.67 17.34
CA THR A 134 -15.50 -3.69 18.45
C THR A 134 -15.22 -4.84 19.43
N TYR A 135 -14.86 -6.01 18.92
CA TYR A 135 -14.52 -7.17 19.76
C TYR A 135 -13.06 -7.23 20.21
N GLY A 136 -12.26 -6.20 19.91
CA GLY A 136 -10.85 -6.14 20.33
C GLY A 136 -9.94 -7.17 19.65
N LEU A 137 -10.33 -7.69 18.48
CA LEU A 137 -9.58 -8.71 17.74
C LEU A 137 -8.47 -8.14 16.86
N LEU A 138 -8.35 -6.81 16.77
CA LEU A 138 -7.34 -6.15 15.95
C LEU A 138 -6.15 -5.72 16.80
N HIS A 139 -4.95 -6.05 16.31
CA HIS A 139 -3.70 -5.60 16.90
C HIS A 139 -3.20 -4.33 16.22
N LYS A 140 -2.92 -3.30 17.01
CA LYS A 140 -2.34 -2.04 16.53
C LYS A 140 -0.93 -2.28 15.99
N SER A 141 -0.69 -1.90 14.74
CA SER A 141 0.66 -1.90 14.16
C SER A 141 1.50 -0.80 14.79
N PHE A 142 2.78 -1.08 15.02
CA PHE A 142 3.70 -0.07 15.51
C PHE A 142 3.90 1.03 14.46
N ARG A 143 3.67 2.27 14.85
CA ARG A 143 4.03 3.46 14.08
C ARG A 143 5.11 4.23 14.86
N PRO A 144 6.27 4.50 14.24
CA PRO A 144 7.28 5.35 14.85
C PRO A 144 6.75 6.78 15.07
N ASP A 145 7.45 7.53 15.91
CA ASP A 145 7.24 8.97 16.07
C ASP A 145 7.47 9.74 14.74
N GLU A 146 6.98 10.96 14.68
CA GLU A 146 6.99 11.76 13.45
C GLU A 146 8.43 12.00 12.93
N GLN A 147 9.38 12.31 13.81
CA GLN A 147 10.77 12.54 13.41
C GLN A 147 11.38 11.29 12.78
N THR A 148 11.15 10.12 13.36
CA THR A 148 11.59 8.83 12.80
C THR A 148 10.90 8.54 11.47
N CYS A 149 9.62 8.88 11.30
CA CYS A 149 8.91 8.73 10.03
C CYS A 149 9.54 9.59 8.92
N VAL A 150 9.86 10.86 9.20
CA VAL A 150 10.53 11.78 8.27
C VAL A 150 11.92 11.24 7.90
N LEU A 151 12.71 10.81 8.89
CA LEU A 151 14.04 10.24 8.63
C LEU A 151 13.97 9.00 7.75
N ARG A 152 13.04 8.10 8.03
CA ARG A 152 12.83 6.89 7.19
C ARG A 152 12.41 7.24 5.77
N ALA A 153 11.56 8.25 5.58
CA ALA A 153 11.17 8.72 4.26
C ALA A 153 12.39 9.26 3.48
N LEU A 154 13.22 10.08 4.11
CA LEU A 154 14.44 10.63 3.50
C LEU A 154 15.44 9.52 3.12
N VAL A 155 15.69 8.56 4.01
CA VAL A 155 16.60 7.44 3.75
C VAL A 155 16.09 6.60 2.56
N ARG A 156 14.80 6.26 2.54
CA ARG A 156 14.20 5.53 1.41
C ARG A 156 14.26 6.30 0.10
N HIS A 157 14.03 7.61 0.15
CA HIS A 157 14.14 8.48 -1.02
C HIS A 157 15.58 8.51 -1.54
N ARG A 158 16.57 8.65 -0.66
CA ARG A 158 18.00 8.56 -1.02
C ARG A 158 18.32 7.22 -1.69
N GLU A 159 17.87 6.10 -1.13
CA GLU A 159 18.08 4.77 -1.73
C GLU A 159 17.45 4.66 -3.14
N MET A 160 16.27 5.20 -3.31
CA MET A 160 15.58 5.24 -4.61
C MET A 160 16.39 6.06 -5.63
N LEU A 161 16.89 7.23 -5.27
CA LEU A 161 17.72 8.07 -6.12
C LEU A 161 19.02 7.37 -6.51
N LEU A 162 19.67 6.66 -5.59
CA LEU A 162 20.87 5.86 -5.89
C LEU A 162 20.58 4.73 -6.88
N ARG A 163 19.42 4.05 -6.77
CA ARG A 163 19.00 3.03 -7.75
C ARG A 163 18.77 3.64 -9.12
N TYR A 164 18.09 4.79 -9.20
CA TYR A 164 17.89 5.48 -10.48
C TYR A 164 19.22 5.95 -11.10
N ARG A 165 20.14 6.48 -10.29
CA ARG A 165 21.49 6.81 -10.76
C ARG A 165 22.15 5.61 -11.44
N ALA A 166 22.15 4.45 -10.82
CA ALA A 166 22.74 3.22 -11.38
C ALA A 166 22.09 2.84 -12.74
N SER A 167 20.76 2.93 -12.83
CA SER A 167 20.04 2.66 -14.09
C SER A 167 20.41 3.67 -15.18
N HIS A 168 20.50 4.97 -14.85
CA HIS A 168 20.89 5.98 -15.81
C HIS A 168 22.33 5.79 -16.33
N ILE A 169 23.27 5.41 -15.45
CA ILE A 169 24.64 5.09 -15.84
C ILE A 169 24.66 3.94 -16.86
N GLN A 170 23.89 2.87 -16.59
CA GLN A 170 23.78 1.73 -17.53
C GLN A 170 23.21 2.16 -18.88
N HIS A 171 22.20 3.04 -18.90
CA HIS A 171 21.64 3.57 -20.14
C HIS A 171 22.66 4.39 -20.93
N ILE A 172 23.42 5.26 -20.26
CA ILE A 172 24.50 6.04 -20.88
C ILE A 172 25.54 5.12 -21.50
N GLN A 173 26.02 4.14 -20.74
CA GLN A 173 27.01 3.15 -21.25
C GLN A 173 26.46 2.40 -22.46
N LYS A 174 25.19 1.99 -22.46
CA LYS A 174 24.55 1.30 -23.59
C LYS A 174 24.49 2.20 -24.83
N VAL A 175 24.12 3.45 -24.69
CA VAL A 175 24.08 4.42 -25.81
C VAL A 175 25.49 4.64 -26.38
N LEU A 176 26.49 4.86 -25.53
CA LEU A 176 27.87 5.02 -25.97
C LEU A 176 28.38 3.79 -26.75
N GLN A 177 28.03 2.59 -26.29
CA GLN A 177 28.38 1.37 -26.96
C GLN A 177 27.67 1.23 -28.33
N GLN A 178 26.43 1.66 -28.46
CA GLN A 178 25.71 1.71 -29.73
C GLN A 178 26.36 2.70 -30.73
N MET A 179 26.98 3.76 -30.23
CA MET A 179 27.76 4.72 -31.02
C MET A 179 29.19 4.24 -31.29
N ASN A 180 29.54 3.02 -30.91
CA ASN A 180 30.89 2.45 -30.95
C ASN A 180 31.94 3.24 -30.14
N LEU A 181 31.49 3.91 -29.08
CA LEU A 181 32.35 4.63 -28.15
C LEU A 181 32.60 3.76 -26.90
N LYS A 182 33.76 3.13 -26.84
CA LYS A 182 34.15 2.20 -25.76
C LYS A 182 34.83 2.94 -24.61
N LEU A 183 34.13 3.88 -23.98
CA LEU A 183 34.69 4.71 -22.89
C LEU A 183 35.12 3.87 -21.67
N THR A 184 34.44 2.76 -21.39
CA THR A 184 34.79 1.87 -20.28
C THR A 184 36.16 1.22 -20.40
N ASN A 185 36.79 1.25 -21.56
CA ASN A 185 38.16 0.78 -21.76
C ASN A 185 39.20 1.84 -21.39
N VAL A 186 38.80 3.10 -21.24
CA VAL A 186 39.69 4.25 -21.01
C VAL A 186 39.48 4.84 -19.62
N ILE A 187 38.27 4.83 -19.13
CA ILE A 187 37.88 5.38 -17.82
C ILE A 187 37.19 4.33 -16.99
N SER A 188 37.53 4.29 -15.71
CA SER A 188 36.90 3.36 -14.73
C SER A 188 35.51 3.81 -14.26
N ASP A 189 35.22 5.09 -14.29
CA ASP A 189 33.90 5.66 -13.93
C ASP A 189 33.43 6.61 -15.04
N VAL A 190 32.19 6.43 -15.48
CA VAL A 190 31.53 7.23 -16.52
C VAL A 190 30.90 8.50 -15.94
N THR A 191 30.91 8.69 -14.61
CA THR A 191 30.21 9.79 -13.91
C THR A 191 31.06 10.75 -13.09
N PRO A 192 32.40 10.87 -13.24
CA PRO A 192 33.14 11.90 -12.51
C PRO A 192 32.74 13.30 -12.98
N SER A 193 32.81 14.26 -12.05
CA SER A 193 32.52 15.68 -12.30
C SER A 193 33.29 16.27 -13.49
N ASP A 194 34.46 15.72 -13.77
CA ASP A 194 35.36 16.18 -14.84
C ASP A 194 34.89 15.76 -16.25
N TRP A 195 33.98 14.78 -16.33
CA TRP A 195 33.44 14.28 -17.61
C TRP A 195 32.68 15.36 -18.39
N THR A 196 31.87 16.15 -17.71
CA THR A 196 31.11 17.25 -18.31
C THR A 196 32.00 18.35 -18.85
N THR A 197 33.17 18.56 -18.26
CA THR A 197 34.11 19.60 -18.67
C THR A 197 34.95 19.17 -19.89
N HIS A 198 35.40 17.92 -19.95
CA HIS A 198 36.29 17.45 -21.02
C HIS A 198 35.55 16.96 -22.29
N TYR A 199 34.32 16.46 -22.16
CA TYR A 199 33.61 15.84 -23.29
C TYR A 199 32.47 16.65 -23.88
N SER A 200 32.01 17.74 -23.22
CA SER A 200 31.05 18.67 -23.82
C SER A 200 31.52 19.23 -25.17
N GLY A 201 32.83 19.39 -25.36
CA GLY A 201 33.44 19.82 -26.62
C GLY A 201 33.37 18.80 -27.75
N TYR A 202 33.37 17.50 -27.45
CA TYR A 202 33.29 16.43 -28.46
C TYR A 202 31.85 16.23 -28.98
N PHE A 203 30.85 16.30 -28.13
CA PHE A 203 29.46 16.18 -28.54
C PHE A 203 28.97 17.33 -29.40
N VAL A 204 29.46 18.56 -29.13
CA VAL A 204 29.11 19.74 -29.91
C VAL A 204 29.77 19.72 -31.31
N ARG A 205 30.95 19.10 -31.44
CA ARG A 205 31.65 18.96 -32.77
C ARG A 205 31.04 17.89 -33.66
N SER A 206 30.60 16.77 -33.13
CA SER A 206 30.01 15.68 -33.92
C SER A 206 28.57 15.95 -34.36
N ALA A 207 27.88 16.90 -33.73
CA ALA A 207 26.52 17.30 -34.08
C ALA A 207 26.43 18.37 -35.17
N ARG A 208 27.56 18.86 -35.76
CA ARG A 208 27.48 19.70 -36.95
C ARG A 208 27.11 18.83 -38.15
N PRO A 209 26.00 19.05 -38.84
CA PRO A 209 25.73 18.40 -40.12
C PRO A 209 26.85 18.74 -41.08
N GLN A 210 27.53 17.73 -41.63
CA GLN A 210 28.42 17.93 -42.75
C GLN A 210 27.58 18.51 -43.87
N GLY A 211 27.92 19.73 -44.29
CA GLY A 211 27.23 20.43 -45.35
C GLY A 211 27.11 19.56 -46.58
N ILE A 212 25.92 19.31 -47.03
CA ILE A 212 25.62 18.73 -48.32
C ILE A 212 26.19 19.71 -49.34
N SER A 213 27.34 19.39 -49.89
CA SER A 213 27.90 20.08 -51.08
C SER A 213 26.93 19.85 -52.23
N GLN A 214 26.20 20.93 -52.61
CA GLN A 214 25.45 20.91 -53.84
C GLN A 214 26.46 20.97 -54.97
N ALA A 215 26.50 19.90 -55.79
CA ALA A 215 27.04 19.89 -57.13
C ALA A 215 25.85 19.85 -58.10
#